data_fd8f773f05a4921f0c5438128fd38afd
#
_entry.id   fd8f773f05a4921f0c5438128fd38afd
#
_cell.length_a   1.000
_cell.length_b   1.000
_cell.length_c   1.000
_cell.angle_alpha   90.00
_cell.angle_beta   90.00
_cell.angle_gamma   90.00
#
_symmetry.space_group_name_H-M   'P 1'
#
loop_
_entity.id
_entity.type
_entity.pdbx_description
1 polymer ?
#
loop_
_entity_poly.entity_id
_entity_poly.type
_entity_poly.pdbx_seq_one_letter_code
_entity_poly.pdbx_strand_id
1 'polypeptide(L)' 'MNNGTVKFFNDVKGFGFIKETNSDQEYFVHVSGLVHEIRENDVVTFDLQEGKKGLNAVNVQRA' A
#
# COMPACT_ATOMS: atom_id res chain seq x y z
N MET A 1 9.48 7.32 -5.42
CA MET A 1 8.45 7.12 -4.40
C MET A 1 7.08 7.42 -5.00
N ASN A 2 6.14 6.54 -4.78
CA ASN A 2 4.80 6.69 -5.36
C ASN A 2 3.82 7.20 -4.32
N ASN A 3 2.75 7.83 -4.79
CA ASN A 3 1.68 8.33 -3.93
C ASN A 3 0.41 7.55 -4.20
N GLY A 4 -0.36 7.30 -3.16
CA GLY A 4 -1.63 6.62 -3.31
C GLY A 4 -2.53 6.78 -2.11
N THR A 5 -3.70 6.15 -2.19
CA THR A 5 -4.68 6.16 -1.11
C THR A 5 -5.00 4.71 -0.76
N VAL A 6 -5.05 4.42 0.52
CA VAL A 6 -5.37 3.06 0.98
C VAL A 6 -6.83 2.78 0.64
N LYS A 7 -7.07 1.76 -0.18
CA LYS A 7 -8.41 1.34 -0.54
C LYS A 7 -9.07 0.58 0.60
N PHE A 8 -8.33 -0.36 1.17
CA PHE A 8 -8.72 -1.01 2.42
C PHE A 8 -7.49 -1.67 3.04
N PHE A 9 -7.56 -1.94 4.32
CA PHE A 9 -6.53 -2.69 5.00
C PHE A 9 -7.17 -3.57 6.07
N ASN A 10 -6.79 -4.86 6.08
CA ASN A 10 -7.30 -5.83 7.04
C ASN A 10 -6.22 -6.11 8.07
N ASP A 11 -6.38 -5.55 9.27
CA ASP A 11 -5.41 -5.69 10.35
C ASP A 11 -5.27 -7.13 10.83
N VAL A 12 -6.36 -7.88 10.77
CA VAL A 12 -6.37 -9.26 11.27
C VAL A 12 -5.54 -10.16 10.36
N LYS A 13 -5.70 -9.99 9.06
CA LYS A 13 -4.97 -10.79 8.08
C LYS A 13 -3.64 -10.16 7.68
N GLY A 14 -3.45 -8.88 7.99
CA GLY A 14 -2.19 -8.20 7.75
C GLY A 14 -1.94 -7.84 6.29
N PHE A 15 -2.98 -7.48 5.53
CA PHE A 15 -2.79 -7.07 4.14
C PHE A 15 -3.88 -6.09 3.71
N GLY A 16 -3.63 -5.43 2.59
CA GLY A 16 -4.58 -4.50 2.01
C GLY A 16 -4.17 -4.12 0.60
N PHE A 17 -4.85 -3.10 0.07
CA PHE A 17 -4.56 -2.57 -1.26
C PHE A 17 -4.46 -1.06 -1.22
N ILE A 18 -3.55 -0.52 -2.02
CA ILE A 18 -3.35 0.91 -2.18
C ILE A 18 -3.62 1.23 -3.65
N LYS A 19 -4.48 2.22 -3.88
CA LYS A 19 -4.73 2.72 -5.22
C LYS A 19 -3.77 3.87 -5.50
N GLU A 20 -3.00 3.77 -6.58
CA GLU A 20 -2.06 4.81 -6.94
C GLU A 20 -2.79 6.08 -7.37
N THR A 21 -2.30 7.24 -6.90
CA THR A 21 -2.83 8.54 -7.31
C THR A 21 -2.57 8.74 -8.80
N ASN A 22 -3.56 9.28 -9.52
CA ASN A 22 -3.47 9.55 -10.96
C ASN A 22 -3.40 8.29 -11.81
N SER A 23 -3.80 7.15 -11.28
CA SER A 23 -3.79 5.88 -12.01
C SER A 23 -4.92 5.01 -11.49
N ASP A 24 -5.34 4.04 -12.30
CA ASP A 24 -6.29 3.03 -11.86
C ASP A 24 -5.59 1.80 -11.29
N GLN A 25 -4.27 1.85 -11.16
CA GLN A 25 -3.49 0.73 -10.65
C GLN A 25 -3.68 0.58 -9.15
N GLU A 26 -3.83 -0.66 -8.71
CA GLU A 26 -3.90 -1.01 -7.30
C GLU A 26 -2.74 -1.95 -6.99
N TYR A 27 -2.15 -1.76 -5.82
CA TYR A 27 -1.00 -2.56 -5.41
C TYR A 27 -1.28 -3.21 -4.08
N PHE A 28 -0.89 -4.48 -3.98
CA PHE A 28 -0.98 -5.24 -2.74
C PHE A 28 0.02 -4.68 -1.72
N VAL A 29 -0.40 -4.57 -0.47
CA VAL A 29 0.49 -4.20 0.62
C VAL A 29 0.32 -5.21 1.75
N HIS A 30 1.45 -5.71 2.26
CA HIS A 30 1.49 -6.59 3.42
C HIS A 30 1.92 -5.78 4.64
N VAL A 31 1.49 -6.20 5.83
CA VAL A 31 1.82 -5.49 7.06
C VAL A 31 3.33 -5.32 7.24
N SER A 32 4.12 -6.26 6.76
CA SER A 32 5.58 -6.17 6.84
C SER A 32 6.17 -5.06 5.97
N GLY A 33 5.39 -4.54 5.01
CA GLY A 33 5.82 -3.43 4.16
C GLY A 33 5.45 -2.06 4.70
N LEU A 34 4.84 -1.99 5.87
CA LEU A 34 4.42 -0.72 6.45
C LEU A 34 5.51 -0.15 7.34
N VAL A 35 5.76 1.15 7.20
CA VAL A 35 6.59 1.90 8.14
C VAL A 35 5.71 2.42 9.27
N HIS A 36 4.47 2.81 8.94
CA HIS A 36 3.49 3.30 9.88
C HIS A 36 2.20 2.50 9.75
N GLU A 37 1.41 2.48 10.82
CA GLU A 37 0.07 1.95 10.75
C GLU A 37 -0.77 2.79 9.79
N ILE A 38 -1.53 2.12 8.93
CA ILE A 38 -2.38 2.80 7.94
C ILE A 38 -3.80 2.31 8.08
N ARG A 39 -4.73 3.11 7.56
CA ARG A 39 -6.16 2.81 7.58
C ARG A 39 -6.77 3.10 6.21
N GLU A 40 -7.98 2.60 6.02
CA GLU A 40 -8.76 2.90 4.82
C GLU A 40 -8.83 4.40 4.59
N ASN A 41 -8.65 4.79 3.34
CA ASN A 41 -8.68 6.20 2.89
C ASN A 41 -7.49 7.06 3.30
N ASP A 42 -6.47 6.50 3.96
CA ASP A 42 -5.26 7.25 4.26
C ASP A 42 -4.49 7.54 2.97
N VAL A 43 -3.95 8.74 2.87
CA VAL A 43 -3.03 9.09 1.80
C VAL A 43 -1.65 8.66 2.23
N VAL A 44 -0.96 7.92 1.37
CA VAL A 44 0.33 7.32 1.71
C VAL A 44 1.33 7.52 0.57
N THR A 45 2.60 7.40 0.93
CA THR A 45 3.69 7.26 -0.05
C THR A 45 4.26 5.86 0.09
N PHE A 46 4.76 5.31 -0.99
CA PHE A 46 5.26 3.95 -0.99
C PHE A 46 6.22 3.73 -2.14
N ASP A 47 7.02 2.66 -2.03
CA ASP A 47 7.85 2.16 -3.11
C ASP A 47 7.24 0.87 -3.63
N LEU A 48 7.63 0.47 -4.84
CA LEU A 48 7.16 -0.77 -5.43
C LEU A 48 8.30 -1.78 -5.46
N GLN A 49 7.97 -3.00 -5.12
CA GLN A 49 8.91 -4.11 -5.15
C GLN A 49 8.26 -5.28 -5.88
N GLU A 50 9.01 -5.90 -6.77
CA GLU A 50 8.52 -7.06 -7.48
C GLU A 50 8.40 -8.26 -6.53
N GLY A 51 7.22 -8.87 -6.53
CA GLY A 51 6.94 -10.05 -5.72
C GLY A 51 6.48 -11.21 -6.59
N LYS A 52 6.10 -12.32 -5.95
CA LYS A 52 5.72 -13.53 -6.67
C LYS A 52 4.47 -13.35 -7.54
N LYS A 53 3.58 -12.46 -7.15
CA LYS A 53 2.31 -12.25 -7.85
C LYS A 53 2.25 -10.88 -8.53
N GLY A 54 3.38 -10.21 -8.67
CA GLY A 54 3.44 -8.88 -9.26
C GLY A 54 4.02 -7.86 -8.30
N LEU A 55 3.75 -6.60 -8.53
CA LEU A 55 4.32 -5.52 -7.73
C LEU A 55 3.60 -5.39 -6.40
N ASN A 56 4.38 -5.23 -5.34
CA ASN A 56 3.87 -4.97 -3.99
C ASN A 56 4.31 -3.61 -3.52
N ALA A 57 3.47 -2.94 -2.74
CA ALA A 57 3.85 -1.70 -2.08
C ALA A 57 4.68 -2.01 -0.84
N VAL A 58 5.81 -1.31 -0.70
CA VAL A 58 6.70 -1.47 0.46
C VAL A 58 7.11 -0.08 0.94
N ASN A 59 7.68 -0.01 2.13
CA ASN A 59 8.05 1.27 2.75
C ASN A 59 6.86 2.24 2.79
N VAL A 60 5.69 1.72 3.10
CA VAL A 60 4.46 2.51 3.08
C VAL A 60 4.44 3.43 4.29
N GLN A 61 4.30 4.72 4.02
CA GLN A 61 4.26 5.75 5.05
C GLN A 61 3.06 6.65 4.82
N ARG A 62 2.50 7.18 5.89
CA ARG A 62 1.47 8.20 5.75
C ARG A 62 2.09 9.46 5.18
N ALA A 63 1.40 10.04 4.22
CA ALA A 63 1.87 11.25 3.57
C ALA A 63 1.75 12.48 4.48
#